data_2de68866ae93879f6ecf2dcc1971e3d0
#
_entry.id   2de68866ae93879f6ecf2dcc1971e3d0
#
_cell.length_a   1.000
_cell.length_b   1.000
_cell.length_c   1.000
_cell.angle_alpha   90.00
_cell.angle_beta   90.00
_cell.angle_gamma   90.00
#
_symmetry.space_group_name_H-M   'P 1'
#
loop_
_entity.id
_entity.type
_entity.pdbx_description
1 polymer ?
#
loop_
_entity_poly.entity_id
_entity_poly.type
_entity_poly.pdbx_seq_one_letter_code
_entity_poly.pdbx_strand_id
1 'polypeptide(L)'
;MGQGWTVGFAKKPPSVHAWVMPWAIFLLLGVTVFRCIRPWVGGPENFAPLAALALCGSLYFPRPWNWVGPILALFVSDVFLNLHYGLGPITGSTWMAGIAYLLIISIGNGFAQRRSWPIWLMGSLGATFLFYLVTNTGAWWTLPGYEKSFAGWSQALTTGLPGYPPTWTFLRASLVSDLLFTVLFVGGVEWSVRRFPGKARPILSAATNR
;
A
#
# COMPACT_ATOMS: atom_id res chain seq x y z
N MET A 1 -8.58 63.19 -8.45
CA MET A 1 -7.45 62.25 -8.53
C MET A 1 -7.78 61.04 -7.65
N GLY A 2 -8.30 59.98 -8.26
CA GLY A 2 -8.70 58.76 -7.56
C GLY A 2 -7.56 57.75 -7.63
N GLN A 3 -6.96 57.39 -6.49
CA GLN A 3 -6.03 56.30 -6.38
C GLN A 3 -6.80 54.98 -6.34
N GLY A 4 -6.77 54.23 -7.46
CA GLY A 4 -7.30 52.88 -7.53
C GLY A 4 -6.38 51.91 -6.77
N TRP A 5 -6.87 51.37 -5.65
CA TRP A 5 -6.25 50.27 -4.94
C TRP A 5 -6.48 48.99 -5.73
N THR A 6 -5.45 48.53 -6.45
CA THR A 6 -5.46 47.19 -7.01
C THR A 6 -5.23 46.19 -5.87
N VAL A 7 -6.29 45.53 -5.44
CA VAL A 7 -6.21 44.39 -4.52
C VAL A 7 -5.54 43.25 -5.26
N GLY A 8 -4.24 43.13 -5.04
CA GLY A 8 -3.46 41.96 -5.49
C GLY A 8 -4.04 40.72 -4.82
N PHE A 9 -4.66 39.84 -5.60
CA PHE A 9 -5.07 38.51 -5.14
C PHE A 9 -3.81 37.73 -4.74
N ALA A 10 -3.51 37.75 -3.44
CA ALA A 10 -2.46 36.89 -2.91
C ALA A 10 -2.86 35.43 -3.24
N LYS A 11 -2.10 34.79 -4.12
CA LYS A 11 -2.29 33.37 -4.46
C LYS A 11 -2.27 32.58 -3.16
N LYS A 12 -3.41 31.96 -2.82
CA LYS A 12 -3.57 31.10 -1.66
C LYS A 12 -2.41 30.06 -1.68
N PRO A 13 -1.60 29.94 -0.61
CA PRO A 13 -0.49 28.99 -0.61
C PRO A 13 -1.02 27.59 -0.87
N PRO A 14 -0.33 26.79 -1.70
CA PRO A 14 -0.77 25.43 -2.01
C PRO A 14 -0.90 24.63 -0.72
N SER A 15 -1.99 23.87 -0.60
CA SER A 15 -2.24 22.99 0.55
C SER A 15 -1.11 21.98 0.70
N VAL A 16 -0.87 21.46 1.91
CA VAL A 16 0.18 20.44 2.15
C VAL A 16 -0.02 19.20 1.27
N HIS A 17 -1.26 18.86 0.92
CA HIS A 17 -1.58 17.86 -0.07
C HIS A 17 -0.86 18.09 -1.41
N ALA A 18 -0.66 19.33 -1.82
CA ALA A 18 0.01 19.66 -3.08
C ALA A 18 1.50 19.24 -3.11
N TRP A 19 2.16 19.06 -1.97
CA TRP A 19 3.58 18.66 -1.88
C TRP A 19 3.77 17.18 -1.55
N VAL A 20 2.86 16.60 -0.76
CA VAL A 20 2.88 15.18 -0.40
C VAL A 20 2.38 14.31 -1.56
N MET A 21 1.37 14.80 -2.30
CA MET A 21 0.75 14.05 -3.40
C MET A 21 1.73 13.63 -4.51
N PRO A 22 2.62 14.50 -5.05
CA PRO A 22 3.56 14.06 -6.08
C PRO A 22 4.50 12.96 -5.61
N TRP A 23 4.98 13.03 -4.36
CA TRP A 23 5.83 11.98 -3.78
C TRP A 23 5.08 10.68 -3.59
N ALA A 24 3.86 10.75 -3.06
CA ALA A 24 3.02 9.58 -2.85
C ALA A 24 2.61 8.92 -4.18
N ILE A 25 2.27 9.71 -5.21
CA ILE A 25 1.99 9.21 -6.57
C ILE A 25 3.25 8.59 -7.18
N PHE A 26 4.40 9.24 -7.06
CA PHE A 26 5.67 8.72 -7.56
C PHE A 26 6.00 7.35 -6.94
N LEU A 27 5.84 7.19 -5.62
CA LEU A 27 6.07 5.92 -4.95
C LEU A 27 5.03 4.86 -5.37
N LEU A 28 3.76 5.23 -5.48
CA LEU A 28 2.71 4.33 -5.95
C LEU A 28 2.99 3.81 -7.36
N LEU A 29 3.32 4.70 -8.28
CA LEU A 29 3.69 4.32 -9.64
C LEU A 29 4.98 3.51 -9.68
N GLY A 30 5.99 3.91 -8.91
CA GLY A 30 7.27 3.19 -8.80
C GLY A 30 7.09 1.74 -8.33
N VAL A 31 6.28 1.52 -7.28
CA VAL A 31 5.95 0.16 -6.80
C VAL A 31 5.17 -0.62 -7.85
N THR A 32 4.19 0.00 -8.50
CA THR A 32 3.39 -0.66 -9.55
C THR A 32 4.27 -1.09 -10.72
N VAL A 33 5.12 -0.19 -11.22
CA VAL A 33 6.07 -0.49 -12.30
C VAL A 33 7.07 -1.56 -11.86
N PHE A 34 7.67 -1.41 -10.67
CA PHE A 34 8.60 -2.41 -10.13
C PHE A 34 7.97 -3.80 -10.08
N ARG A 35 6.73 -3.89 -9.62
CA ARG A 35 5.99 -5.15 -9.59
C ARG A 35 5.78 -5.73 -10.98
N CYS A 36 5.47 -4.89 -11.97
CA CYS A 36 5.30 -5.34 -13.35
C CYS A 36 6.61 -5.84 -13.98
N ILE A 37 7.73 -5.14 -13.76
CA ILE A 37 9.03 -5.51 -14.38
C ILE A 37 9.77 -6.61 -13.63
N ARG A 38 9.35 -6.96 -12.43
CA ARG A 38 10.02 -7.93 -11.57
C ARG A 38 10.32 -9.28 -12.23
N PRO A 39 9.45 -9.88 -13.05
CA PRO A 39 9.75 -11.14 -13.74
C PRO A 39 11.04 -11.13 -14.56
N TRP A 40 11.46 -9.95 -15.03
CA TRP A 40 12.68 -9.79 -15.85
C TRP A 40 13.90 -9.33 -15.03
N VAL A 41 13.68 -8.63 -13.92
CA VAL A 41 14.77 -8.09 -13.10
C VAL A 41 15.29 -9.13 -12.11
N GLY A 42 14.48 -10.13 -11.76
CA GLY A 42 14.81 -11.12 -10.72
C GLY A 42 14.68 -10.54 -9.31
N GLY A 43 15.20 -11.29 -8.33
CA GLY A 43 15.17 -10.92 -6.91
C GLY A 43 14.27 -11.83 -6.07
N PRO A 44 14.19 -11.60 -4.74
CA PRO A 44 13.41 -12.45 -3.85
C PRO A 44 11.93 -12.46 -4.26
N GLU A 45 11.33 -13.65 -4.28
CA GLU A 45 9.92 -13.80 -4.55
C GLU A 45 9.09 -13.01 -3.53
N ASN A 46 7.99 -12.40 -3.99
CA ASN A 46 7.13 -11.52 -3.20
C ASN A 46 7.81 -10.31 -2.53
N PHE A 47 8.98 -9.91 -3.00
CA PHE A 47 9.53 -8.61 -2.63
C PHE A 47 8.78 -7.51 -3.37
N ALA A 48 7.57 -7.23 -2.91
CA ALA A 48 6.69 -6.18 -3.42
C ALA A 48 5.89 -5.61 -2.25
N PRO A 49 6.00 -4.30 -1.95
CA PRO A 49 5.41 -3.69 -0.76
C PRO A 49 3.90 -3.44 -0.93
N LEU A 50 3.14 -4.51 -1.13
CA LEU A 50 1.71 -4.44 -1.43
C LEU A 50 0.88 -3.99 -0.23
N ALA A 51 1.15 -4.56 0.95
CA ALA A 51 0.41 -4.22 2.16
C ALA A 51 0.75 -2.80 2.62
N ALA A 52 2.03 -2.41 2.53
CA ALA A 52 2.45 -1.03 2.83
C ALA A 52 1.85 -0.02 1.86
N LEU A 53 1.71 -0.36 0.57
CA LEU A 53 1.07 0.51 -0.42
C LEU A 53 -0.39 0.78 -0.06
N ALA A 54 -1.14 -0.26 0.32
CA ALA A 54 -2.53 -0.13 0.75
C ALA A 54 -2.64 0.71 2.04
N LEU A 55 -1.79 0.43 3.03
CA LEU A 55 -1.77 1.15 4.30
C LEU A 55 -1.38 2.63 4.10
N CYS A 56 -0.24 2.91 3.49
CA CYS A 56 0.23 4.27 3.28
C CYS A 56 -0.72 5.07 2.38
N GLY A 57 -1.29 4.44 1.35
CA GLY A 57 -2.33 5.05 0.53
C GLY A 57 -3.54 5.48 1.35
N SER A 58 -4.03 4.62 2.24
CA SER A 58 -5.17 4.93 3.11
C SER A 58 -4.89 6.09 4.08
N LEU A 59 -3.65 6.25 4.53
CA LEU A 59 -3.25 7.26 5.52
C LEU A 59 -3.00 8.65 4.90
N TYR A 60 -2.50 8.69 3.66
CA TYR A 60 -1.95 9.92 3.07
C TYR A 60 -2.71 10.43 1.85
N PHE A 61 -3.45 9.59 1.12
CA PHE A 61 -4.25 10.07 0.00
C PHE A 61 -5.58 10.67 0.46
N PRO A 62 -6.04 11.76 -0.18
CA PRO A 62 -7.38 12.28 0.05
C PRO A 62 -8.44 11.33 -0.53
N ARG A 63 -9.67 11.39 0.00
CA ARG A 63 -10.81 10.69 -0.62
C ARG A 63 -11.13 11.27 -2.00
N PRO A 64 -11.46 10.44 -2.99
CA PRO A 64 -11.58 8.97 -2.93
C PRO A 64 -10.27 8.22 -3.20
N TRP A 65 -9.15 8.90 -3.49
CA TRP A 65 -7.88 8.32 -3.94
C TRP A 65 -7.20 7.40 -2.92
N ASN A 66 -7.54 7.54 -1.63
CA ASN A 66 -7.06 6.64 -0.57
C ASN A 66 -7.53 5.19 -0.76
N TRP A 67 -8.63 4.97 -1.48
CA TRP A 67 -9.14 3.65 -1.89
C TRP A 67 -8.75 3.33 -3.33
N VAL A 68 -9.06 4.26 -4.23
CA VAL A 68 -8.94 4.05 -5.68
C VAL A 68 -7.49 3.83 -6.09
N GLY A 69 -6.55 4.62 -5.57
CA GLY A 69 -5.13 4.56 -5.94
C GLY A 69 -4.51 3.17 -5.68
N PRO A 70 -4.50 2.69 -4.42
CA PRO A 70 -3.94 1.38 -4.09
C PRO A 70 -4.64 0.21 -4.79
N ILE A 71 -5.97 0.24 -4.87
CA ILE A 71 -6.75 -0.81 -5.53
C ILE A 71 -6.44 -0.85 -7.03
N LEU A 72 -6.39 0.31 -7.69
CA LEU A 72 -6.06 0.39 -9.10
C LEU A 72 -4.63 -0.11 -9.37
N ALA A 73 -3.66 0.28 -8.54
CA ALA A 73 -2.28 -0.19 -8.63
C ALA A 73 -2.18 -1.72 -8.49
N LEU A 74 -2.95 -2.31 -7.56
CA LEU A 74 -3.04 -3.76 -7.39
C LEU A 74 -3.57 -4.41 -8.67
N PHE A 75 -4.76 -4.01 -9.13
CA PHE A 75 -5.41 -4.64 -10.27
C PHE A 75 -4.60 -4.51 -11.56
N VAL A 76 -4.07 -3.31 -11.86
CA VAL A 76 -3.23 -3.11 -13.05
C VAL A 76 -2.01 -4.02 -13.04
N SER A 77 -1.30 -4.08 -11.91
CA SER A 77 -0.11 -4.94 -11.81
C SER A 77 -0.44 -6.44 -11.78
N ASP A 78 -1.60 -6.84 -11.20
CA ASP A 78 -2.04 -8.24 -11.19
C ASP A 78 -2.43 -8.70 -12.59
N VAL A 79 -3.22 -7.91 -13.32
CA VAL A 79 -3.58 -8.21 -14.71
C VAL A 79 -2.32 -8.39 -15.56
N PHE A 80 -1.36 -7.48 -15.42
CA PHE A 80 -0.11 -7.56 -16.15
C PHE A 80 0.67 -8.85 -15.84
N LEU A 81 0.84 -9.17 -14.55
CA LEU A 81 1.55 -10.38 -14.12
C LEU A 81 0.83 -11.67 -14.52
N ASN A 82 -0.48 -11.72 -14.33
CA ASN A 82 -1.26 -12.88 -14.70
C ASN A 82 -1.14 -13.19 -16.20
N LEU A 83 -1.25 -12.15 -17.05
CA LEU A 83 -1.06 -12.30 -18.50
C LEU A 83 0.37 -12.73 -18.85
N HIS A 84 1.38 -12.18 -18.16
CA HIS A 84 2.78 -12.59 -18.35
C HIS A 84 3.00 -14.07 -18.03
N TYR A 85 2.33 -14.60 -17.01
CA TYR A 85 2.40 -16.03 -16.63
C TYR A 85 1.41 -16.92 -17.40
N GLY A 86 0.76 -16.41 -18.44
CA GLY A 86 -0.20 -17.17 -19.24
C GLY A 86 -1.51 -17.49 -18.54
N LEU A 87 -1.83 -16.76 -17.49
CA LEU A 87 -3.08 -16.89 -16.73
C LEU A 87 -4.16 -15.94 -17.28
N GLY A 88 -5.40 -16.15 -16.87
CA GLY A 88 -6.48 -15.19 -17.13
C GLY A 88 -6.18 -13.83 -16.44
N PRO A 89 -6.72 -12.71 -16.97
CA PRO A 89 -6.39 -11.36 -16.46
C PRO A 89 -6.74 -11.18 -14.97
N ILE A 90 -7.79 -11.83 -14.50
CA ILE A 90 -8.24 -11.81 -13.11
C ILE A 90 -8.36 -13.26 -12.63
N THR A 91 -7.71 -13.57 -11.54
CA THR A 91 -7.67 -14.91 -10.93
C THR A 91 -8.26 -14.90 -9.52
N GLY A 92 -8.43 -16.08 -8.93
CA GLY A 92 -8.85 -16.19 -7.52
C GLY A 92 -7.89 -15.48 -6.56
N SER A 93 -6.58 -15.49 -6.85
CA SER A 93 -5.58 -14.76 -6.06
C SER A 93 -5.75 -13.25 -6.17
N THR A 94 -6.13 -12.71 -7.33
CA THR A 94 -6.44 -11.29 -7.52
C THR A 94 -7.60 -10.85 -6.64
N TRP A 95 -8.67 -11.65 -6.56
CA TRP A 95 -9.81 -11.37 -5.68
C TRP A 95 -9.41 -11.40 -4.20
N MET A 96 -8.64 -12.40 -3.78
CA MET A 96 -8.17 -12.48 -2.39
C MET A 96 -7.25 -11.32 -2.02
N ALA A 97 -6.36 -10.92 -2.92
CA ALA A 97 -5.54 -9.72 -2.74
C ALA A 97 -6.40 -8.44 -2.64
N GLY A 98 -7.43 -8.33 -3.47
CA GLY A 98 -8.41 -7.23 -3.41
C GLY A 98 -9.12 -7.16 -2.05
N ILE A 99 -9.60 -8.29 -1.53
CA ILE A 99 -10.22 -8.38 -0.20
C ILE A 99 -9.23 -7.95 0.89
N ALA A 100 -7.98 -8.44 0.84
CA ALA A 100 -6.95 -8.05 1.79
C ALA A 100 -6.69 -6.53 1.76
N TYR A 101 -6.64 -5.93 0.56
CA TYR A 101 -6.48 -4.47 0.40
C TYR A 101 -7.65 -3.70 1.00
N LEU A 102 -8.90 -4.12 0.75
CA LEU A 102 -10.07 -3.47 1.34
C LEU A 102 -10.02 -3.48 2.87
N LEU A 103 -9.61 -4.60 3.47
CA LEU A 103 -9.46 -4.72 4.92
C LEU A 103 -8.35 -3.82 5.45
N ILE A 104 -7.16 -3.82 4.82
CA ILE A 104 -6.02 -2.99 5.22
C ILE A 104 -6.38 -1.50 5.12
N ILE A 105 -7.00 -1.07 4.02
CA ILE A 105 -7.41 0.32 3.82
C ILE A 105 -8.47 0.73 4.85
N SER A 106 -9.43 -0.14 5.16
CA SER A 106 -10.46 0.12 6.18
C SER A 106 -9.83 0.36 7.55
N ILE A 107 -8.91 -0.52 7.97
CA ILE A 107 -8.18 -0.43 9.22
C ILE A 107 -7.29 0.83 9.21
N GLY A 108 -6.54 1.06 8.13
CA GLY A 108 -5.67 2.23 7.96
C GLY A 108 -6.43 3.55 8.12
N ASN A 109 -7.61 3.67 7.49
CA ASN A 109 -8.48 4.83 7.65
C ASN A 109 -8.89 5.08 9.11
N GLY A 110 -9.09 4.04 9.91
CA GLY A 110 -9.38 4.15 11.34
C GLY A 110 -8.20 4.71 12.16
N PHE A 111 -6.97 4.48 11.71
CA PHE A 111 -5.74 4.94 12.37
C PHE A 111 -5.15 6.23 11.77
N ALA A 112 -5.74 6.79 10.73
CA ALA A 112 -5.21 7.93 9.97
C ALA A 112 -4.91 9.19 10.81
N GLN A 113 -5.58 9.34 11.96
CA GLN A 113 -5.36 10.47 12.89
C GLN A 113 -4.17 10.25 13.86
N ARG A 114 -3.70 9.02 14.01
CA ARG A 114 -2.62 8.66 14.94
C ARG A 114 -1.28 8.67 14.22
N ARG A 115 -0.54 9.78 14.33
CA ARG A 115 0.75 9.98 13.66
C ARG A 115 1.92 9.70 14.60
N SER A 116 2.35 8.46 14.67
CA SER A 116 3.60 8.10 15.36
C SER A 116 4.33 6.97 14.64
N TRP A 117 5.66 7.02 14.65
CA TRP A 117 6.50 6.00 14.02
C TRP A 117 6.18 4.56 14.48
N PRO A 118 6.04 4.29 15.80
CA PRO A 118 5.68 2.95 16.25
C PRO A 118 4.34 2.46 15.66
N ILE A 119 3.33 3.33 15.57
CA ILE A 119 2.01 2.96 15.03
C ILE A 119 2.12 2.63 13.54
N TRP A 120 2.91 3.37 12.77
CA TRP A 120 3.09 3.09 11.35
C TRP A 120 3.86 1.80 11.10
N LEU A 121 4.93 1.55 11.85
CA LEU A 121 5.69 0.31 11.73
C LEU A 121 4.86 -0.90 12.16
N MET A 122 4.18 -0.83 13.29
CA MET A 122 3.27 -1.88 13.75
C MET A 122 2.09 -2.07 12.79
N GLY A 123 1.56 -0.98 12.24
CA GLY A 123 0.53 -1.02 11.22
C GLY A 123 0.99 -1.71 9.94
N SER A 124 2.23 -1.46 9.50
CA SER A 124 2.84 -2.12 8.36
C SER A 124 3.00 -3.62 8.59
N LEU A 125 3.55 -4.02 9.75
CA LEU A 125 3.66 -5.43 10.13
C LEU A 125 2.29 -6.10 10.15
N GLY A 126 1.31 -5.48 10.81
CA GLY A 126 -0.07 -5.98 10.88
C GLY A 126 -0.72 -6.10 9.49
N ALA A 127 -0.51 -5.12 8.61
CA ALA A 127 -1.00 -5.15 7.24
C ALA A 127 -0.38 -6.29 6.43
N THR A 128 0.94 -6.51 6.56
CA THR A 128 1.63 -7.64 5.90
C THR A 128 1.10 -8.98 6.38
N PHE A 129 0.93 -9.15 7.70
CA PHE A 129 0.35 -10.38 8.25
C PHE A 129 -1.08 -10.59 7.80
N LEU A 130 -1.90 -9.55 7.79
CA LEU A 130 -3.28 -9.63 7.32
C LEU A 130 -3.35 -10.01 5.84
N PHE A 131 -2.52 -9.37 5.01
CA PHE A 131 -2.42 -9.70 3.59
C PHE A 131 -2.03 -11.18 3.40
N TYR A 132 -0.98 -11.62 4.09
CA TYR A 132 -0.51 -13.00 4.05
C TYR A 132 -1.58 -14.00 4.48
N LEU A 133 -2.26 -13.73 5.59
CA LEU A 133 -3.32 -14.59 6.11
C LEU A 133 -4.47 -14.72 5.12
N VAL A 134 -4.97 -13.61 4.60
CA VAL A 134 -6.12 -13.60 3.67
C VAL A 134 -5.78 -14.31 2.36
N THR A 135 -4.64 -13.98 1.75
CA THR A 135 -4.26 -14.54 0.46
C THR A 135 -3.95 -16.04 0.52
N ASN A 136 -3.26 -16.50 1.57
CA ASN A 136 -2.95 -17.93 1.73
C ASN A 136 -4.17 -18.73 2.21
N THR A 137 -5.07 -18.16 2.99
CA THR A 137 -6.38 -18.77 3.29
C THR A 137 -7.20 -18.90 2.01
N GLY A 138 -7.16 -17.89 1.15
CA GLY A 138 -7.80 -17.96 -0.18
C GLY A 138 -7.19 -19.05 -1.07
N ALA A 139 -5.87 -19.19 -1.08
CA ALA A 139 -5.18 -20.26 -1.79
C ALA A 139 -5.58 -21.65 -1.26
N TRP A 140 -5.60 -21.82 0.06
CA TRP A 140 -6.11 -23.05 0.68
C TRP A 140 -7.55 -23.36 0.26
N TRP A 141 -8.41 -22.34 0.22
CA TRP A 141 -9.82 -22.51 -0.15
C TRP A 141 -10.00 -22.90 -1.62
N THR A 142 -9.28 -22.27 -2.53
CA THR A 142 -9.50 -22.35 -3.98
C THR A 142 -8.67 -23.43 -4.68
N LEU A 143 -7.46 -23.73 -4.20
CA LEU A 143 -6.58 -24.69 -4.85
C LEU A 143 -6.89 -26.13 -4.44
N PRO A 144 -7.00 -27.05 -5.41
CA PRO A 144 -7.32 -28.46 -5.11
C PRO A 144 -6.17 -29.22 -4.45
N GLY A 145 -4.93 -28.70 -4.51
CA GLY A 145 -3.76 -29.33 -3.89
C GLY A 145 -3.72 -29.28 -2.36
N TYR A 146 -4.58 -28.48 -1.73
CA TYR A 146 -4.70 -28.42 -0.28
C TYR A 146 -5.89 -29.27 0.20
N GLU A 147 -5.67 -30.08 1.23
CA GLU A 147 -6.75 -30.74 1.96
C GLU A 147 -7.62 -29.66 2.65
N LYS A 148 -8.93 -29.83 2.62
CA LYS A 148 -9.89 -28.89 3.24
C LYS A 148 -10.07 -29.21 4.73
N SER A 149 -8.94 -29.21 5.45
CA SER A 149 -8.80 -29.46 6.87
C SER A 149 -7.96 -28.37 7.55
N PHE A 150 -7.92 -28.35 8.87
CA PHE A 150 -7.03 -27.44 9.62
C PHE A 150 -5.54 -27.72 9.29
N ALA A 151 -5.15 -28.98 9.06
CA ALA A 151 -3.81 -29.35 8.65
C ALA A 151 -3.47 -28.75 7.28
N GLY A 152 -4.37 -28.84 6.27
CA GLY A 152 -4.16 -28.23 4.95
C GLY A 152 -4.14 -26.71 5.01
N TRP A 153 -4.92 -26.07 5.87
CA TRP A 153 -4.85 -24.63 6.10
C TRP A 153 -3.49 -24.22 6.74
N SER A 154 -3.05 -24.96 7.75
CA SER A 154 -1.73 -24.75 8.35
C SER A 154 -0.61 -24.94 7.33
N GLN A 155 -0.72 -25.96 6.47
CA GLN A 155 0.22 -26.18 5.36
C GLN A 155 0.26 -24.97 4.42
N ALA A 156 -0.88 -24.39 4.04
CA ALA A 156 -0.94 -23.22 3.17
C ALA A 156 -0.26 -22.00 3.80
N LEU A 157 -0.31 -21.88 5.12
CA LEU A 157 0.36 -20.80 5.86
C LEU A 157 1.84 -21.08 6.17
N THR A 158 2.35 -22.27 5.92
CA THR A 158 3.72 -22.64 6.34
C THR A 158 4.55 -23.19 5.18
N THR A 159 4.38 -24.47 4.89
CA THR A 159 5.19 -25.21 3.91
C THR A 159 4.72 -25.03 2.46
N GLY A 160 3.47 -24.68 2.25
CA GLY A 160 2.90 -24.58 0.90
C GLY A 160 2.69 -25.94 0.22
N LEU A 161 2.50 -25.90 -1.10
CA LEU A 161 2.38 -27.11 -1.92
C LEU A 161 3.75 -27.67 -2.30
N PRO A 162 3.89 -29.01 -2.42
CA PRO A 162 5.11 -29.64 -2.92
C PRO A 162 5.51 -29.09 -4.30
N GLY A 163 6.81 -28.86 -4.51
CA GLY A 163 7.33 -28.29 -5.76
C GLY A 163 7.40 -26.76 -5.79
N TYR A 164 6.90 -26.08 -4.76
CA TYR A 164 7.02 -24.64 -4.59
C TYR A 164 7.85 -24.30 -3.35
N PRO A 165 8.46 -23.10 -3.30
CA PRO A 165 9.12 -22.62 -2.09
C PRO A 165 8.18 -22.59 -0.89
N PRO A 166 8.65 -22.80 0.34
CA PRO A 166 7.80 -22.71 1.52
C PRO A 166 7.14 -21.34 1.64
N THR A 167 5.83 -21.32 1.96
CA THR A 167 5.02 -20.09 1.97
C THR A 167 5.57 -19.03 2.94
N TRP A 168 6.15 -19.45 4.08
CA TRP A 168 6.74 -18.51 5.05
C TRP A 168 7.92 -17.69 4.46
N THR A 169 8.61 -18.18 3.41
CA THR A 169 9.68 -17.40 2.75
C THR A 169 9.12 -16.15 2.07
N PHE A 170 7.91 -16.25 1.54
CA PHE A 170 7.19 -15.13 0.94
C PHE A 170 6.79 -14.10 2.00
N LEU A 171 6.34 -14.54 3.19
CA LEU A 171 6.07 -13.64 4.31
C LEU A 171 7.32 -12.84 4.70
N ARG A 172 8.47 -13.50 4.83
CA ARG A 172 9.73 -12.84 5.17
C ARG A 172 10.10 -11.76 4.15
N ALA A 173 9.99 -12.06 2.85
CA ALA A 173 10.28 -11.11 1.79
C ALA A 173 9.30 -9.91 1.81
N SER A 174 8.01 -10.18 2.01
CA SER A 174 6.98 -9.14 2.13
C SER A 174 7.21 -8.25 3.35
N LEU A 175 7.53 -8.83 4.53
CA LEU A 175 7.82 -8.04 5.74
C LEU A 175 8.97 -7.05 5.51
N VAL A 176 10.07 -7.50 4.89
CA VAL A 176 11.20 -6.63 4.59
C VAL A 176 10.80 -5.53 3.61
N SER A 177 10.12 -5.87 2.51
CA SER A 177 9.72 -4.89 1.50
C SER A 177 8.71 -3.88 2.03
N ASP A 178 7.71 -4.34 2.80
CA ASP A 178 6.68 -3.46 3.37
C ASP A 178 7.26 -2.51 4.42
N LEU A 179 8.16 -2.99 5.29
CA LEU A 179 8.84 -2.12 6.26
C LEU A 179 9.72 -1.09 5.57
N LEU A 180 10.55 -1.49 4.60
CA LEU A 180 11.39 -0.58 3.83
C LEU A 180 10.56 0.49 3.13
N PHE A 181 9.49 0.09 2.44
CA PHE A 181 8.61 1.03 1.77
C PHE A 181 7.92 1.98 2.75
N THR A 182 7.43 1.47 3.89
CA THR A 182 6.80 2.29 4.92
C THR A 182 7.79 3.34 5.45
N VAL A 183 9.03 2.94 5.73
CA VAL A 183 10.07 3.88 6.19
C VAL A 183 10.37 4.93 5.14
N LEU A 184 10.53 4.54 3.87
CA LEU A 184 10.80 5.46 2.77
C LEU A 184 9.61 6.40 2.53
N PHE A 185 8.39 5.86 2.55
CA PHE A 185 7.18 6.66 2.33
C PHE A 185 6.97 7.68 3.44
N VAL A 186 6.92 7.21 4.68
CA VAL A 186 6.69 8.07 5.85
C VAL A 186 7.85 9.03 6.04
N GLY A 187 9.10 8.55 5.90
CA GLY A 187 10.30 9.37 6.00
C GLY A 187 10.32 10.48 4.95
N GLY A 188 9.96 10.18 3.71
CA GLY A 188 9.86 11.17 2.62
C GLY A 188 8.77 12.21 2.88
N VAL A 189 7.60 11.78 3.37
CA VAL A 189 6.53 12.70 3.77
C VAL A 189 6.97 13.60 4.93
N GLU A 190 7.50 13.02 6.00
CA GLU A 190 7.99 13.78 7.17
C GLU A 190 9.10 14.77 6.79
N TRP A 191 10.05 14.33 5.98
CA TRP A 191 11.13 15.20 5.47
C TRP A 191 10.55 16.36 4.66
N SER A 192 9.60 16.11 3.76
CA SER A 192 8.94 17.14 2.96
C SER A 192 8.21 18.16 3.83
N VAL A 193 7.51 17.70 4.88
CA VAL A 193 6.81 18.55 5.84
C VAL A 193 7.80 19.43 6.64
N ARG A 194 8.92 18.86 7.10
CA ARG A 194 9.94 19.60 7.87
C ARG A 194 10.69 20.60 7.01
N ARG A 195 10.99 20.27 5.76
CA ARG A 195 11.73 21.14 4.83
C ARG A 195 10.94 22.38 4.41
N PHE A 196 9.60 22.28 4.43
CA PHE A 196 8.69 23.35 4.04
C PHE A 196 7.66 23.70 5.14
N PRO A 197 8.08 24.13 6.34
CA PRO A 197 7.20 24.27 7.51
C PRO A 197 6.12 25.34 7.36
N GLY A 198 6.37 26.40 6.57
CA GLY A 198 5.36 27.44 6.29
C GLY A 198 4.18 26.98 5.47
N LYS A 199 4.28 25.80 4.84
CA LYS A 199 3.28 25.19 3.96
C LYS A 199 2.55 23.99 4.63
N ALA A 200 3.03 23.55 5.80
CA ALA A 200 2.55 22.36 6.53
C ALA A 200 1.50 22.65 7.62
N ARG A 201 1.39 23.88 8.10
CA ARG A 201 0.51 24.28 9.22
C ARG A 201 -1.00 23.98 9.06
N PRO A 202 -1.63 23.98 7.86
CA PRO A 202 -3.07 23.75 7.75
C PRO A 202 -3.55 22.33 8.10
N ILE A 203 -2.67 21.30 8.07
CA ILE A 203 -3.12 19.91 8.34
C ILE A 203 -3.32 19.68 9.84
N LEU A 204 -2.51 20.30 10.69
CA LEU A 204 -2.60 20.12 12.14
C LEU A 204 -3.82 20.85 12.72
N SER A 205 -4.24 21.99 12.12
CA SER A 205 -5.41 22.75 12.58
C SER A 205 -6.74 22.15 12.10
N ALA A 206 -6.77 21.53 10.92
CA ALA A 206 -8.00 20.90 10.40
C ALA A 206 -8.36 19.58 11.09
N ALA A 207 -7.39 18.92 11.71
CA ALA A 207 -7.60 17.68 12.47
C ALA A 207 -8.09 17.95 13.92
N THR A 208 -7.93 19.19 14.43
CA THR A 208 -8.33 19.57 15.80
C THR A 208 -9.76 20.12 15.87
N ASN A 209 -10.36 20.43 14.72
CA ASN A 209 -11.70 21.05 14.62
C ASN A 209 -12.78 20.11 14.01
N ARG A 210 -12.65 18.78 14.20
CA ARG A 210 -13.73 17.84 13.87
C ARG A 210 -13.97 16.86 14.99
#